data_7cd95b64c2b721897e52af1bb74ab60c
#
_entry.id   7cd95b64c2b721897e52af1bb74ab60c
#
_cell.length_a   1.000
_cell.length_b   1.000
_cell.length_c   1.000
_cell.angle_alpha   90.00
_cell.angle_beta   90.00
_cell.angle_gamma   90.00
#
_symmetry.space_group_name_H-M   'P 1'
#
loop_
_entity.id
_entity.type
_entity.pdbx_description
1 polymer ?
#
loop_
_entity_poly.entity_id
_entity_poly.type
_entity_poly.pdbx_seq_one_letter_code
_entity_poly.pdbx_strand_id
1 'polypeptide(L)'
;MCIRDRLELDNRLVIARLKAKPQMRVEMASIKDMLNQKEYELLQTAVDPLSLPMLFSKKKASIGQKWEPNLDALAKFLNVDRIITTDVKMQLKSVDNGKARVYVSGGVTANQYDVTSEISLAGYVLIDLGTKQVHAAKLSTEEKTPPGQITPGFDGRTRIDISFTHGVNNIALSNKALADAMRSSKVAQRLKYDSDRGNYRISYDPRWKLIAGESDTAIMRFIDKGELLSQCTVVMLPRRAVNEPLELSKYKREIAKMVEKDTEAKLIKANQMKTKTGLKAMSVVVTGEEEGLPVNWIYYHIEAKDGRQMTFVFTLAESVADRVVGAANQLINEFEFLGTPAKVAKKRSSNTYKAPK
;
A
#
# COMPACT_ATOMS: atom_id res chain seq x y z
N MET A 1 7.01 -23.34 12.74
CA MET A 1 5.56 -23.23 12.98
C MET A 1 4.93 -22.76 11.67
N CYS A 2 4.36 -23.68 10.86
CA CYS A 2 3.69 -23.30 9.62
C CYS A 2 2.29 -22.78 9.96
N ILE A 3 2.13 -21.46 9.97
CA ILE A 3 0.81 -20.85 10.02
C ILE A 3 0.27 -20.96 8.59
N ARG A 4 -0.58 -21.95 8.33
CA ARG A 4 -1.46 -21.95 7.17
C ARG A 4 -2.61 -21.00 7.47
N ASP A 5 -2.38 -19.70 7.33
CA ASP A 5 -3.48 -18.77 7.18
C ASP A 5 -4.14 -19.07 5.83
N ARG A 6 -5.31 -19.68 5.88
CA ARG A 6 -6.18 -19.78 4.72
C ARG A 6 -6.61 -18.35 4.37
N LEU A 7 -6.09 -17.88 3.26
CA LEU A 7 -6.60 -16.65 2.66
C LEU A 7 -8.05 -16.86 2.28
N GLU A 8 -8.92 -15.97 2.71
CA GLU A 8 -10.30 -15.88 2.22
C GLU A 8 -10.37 -15.39 0.76
N LEU A 9 -9.29 -15.56 0.00
CA LEU A 9 -9.22 -15.28 -1.44
C LEU A 9 -9.82 -16.40 -2.29
N ASP A 10 -10.27 -17.49 -1.69
CA ASP A 10 -10.94 -18.59 -2.40
C ASP A 10 -12.12 -18.05 -3.21
N ASN A 11 -11.99 -18.13 -4.54
CA ASN A 11 -12.95 -17.63 -5.54
C ASN A 11 -13.05 -16.10 -5.71
N ARG A 12 -12.12 -15.30 -5.23
CA ARG A 12 -12.03 -13.89 -5.61
C ARG A 12 -11.27 -13.73 -6.93
N LEU A 13 -11.88 -13.08 -7.89
CA LEU A 13 -11.20 -12.64 -9.10
C LEU A 13 -10.49 -11.33 -8.81
N VAL A 14 -9.16 -11.38 -8.86
CA VAL A 14 -8.29 -10.21 -8.74
C VAL A 14 -7.71 -9.88 -10.10
N ILE A 15 -7.79 -8.62 -10.49
CA ILE A 15 -7.20 -8.11 -11.72
C ILE A 15 -5.92 -7.38 -11.38
N ALA A 16 -4.81 -7.83 -11.95
CA ALA A 16 -3.55 -7.12 -11.93
C ALA A 16 -3.36 -6.42 -13.28
N ARG A 17 -3.09 -5.12 -13.25
CA ARG A 17 -2.89 -4.29 -14.44
C ARG A 17 -1.58 -3.52 -14.35
N LEU A 18 -0.72 -3.72 -15.33
CA LEU A 18 0.49 -2.91 -15.47
C LEU A 18 0.15 -1.57 -16.13
N LYS A 19 0.43 -0.48 -15.42
CA LYS A 19 0.30 0.91 -15.89
C LYS A 19 1.69 1.46 -16.21
N ALA A 20 1.90 1.85 -17.47
CA ALA A 20 3.21 2.30 -17.95
C ALA A 20 3.48 3.78 -17.69
N LYS A 21 2.44 4.61 -17.49
CA LYS A 21 2.56 6.07 -17.31
C LYS A 21 1.59 6.60 -16.25
N PRO A 22 1.90 7.70 -15.52
CA PRO A 22 3.16 8.47 -15.53
C PRO A 22 4.34 7.72 -14.91
N GLN A 23 4.08 6.75 -14.04
CA GLN A 23 5.06 5.83 -13.46
C GLN A 23 4.60 4.41 -13.68
N MET A 24 5.54 3.52 -14.02
CA MET A 24 5.25 2.11 -14.16
C MET A 24 4.84 1.54 -12.80
N ARG A 25 3.64 0.97 -12.71
CA ARG A 25 3.13 0.33 -11.50
C ARG A 25 2.14 -0.78 -11.83
N VAL A 26 2.09 -1.78 -10.98
CA VAL A 26 1.06 -2.80 -11.03
C VAL A 26 -0.07 -2.37 -10.09
N GLU A 27 -1.25 -2.24 -10.64
CA GLU A 27 -2.48 -1.97 -9.90
C GLU A 27 -3.24 -3.28 -9.75
N MET A 28 -3.52 -3.67 -8.52
CA MET A 28 -4.34 -4.83 -8.21
C MET A 28 -5.71 -4.39 -7.72
N ALA A 29 -6.74 -5.04 -8.21
CA ALA A 29 -8.12 -4.75 -7.84
C ALA A 29 -8.93 -6.03 -7.74
N SER A 30 -9.68 -6.19 -6.68
CA SER A 30 -10.72 -7.21 -6.60
C SER A 30 -12.01 -6.71 -7.23
N ILE A 31 -12.74 -7.59 -7.92
CA ILE A 31 -13.99 -7.20 -8.61
C ILE A 31 -15.16 -7.03 -7.63
N LYS A 32 -15.17 -7.76 -6.53
CA LYS A 32 -16.32 -7.80 -5.62
C LYS A 32 -16.19 -6.86 -4.42
N ASP A 33 -14.98 -6.69 -3.89
CA ASP A 33 -14.73 -5.91 -2.68
C ASP A 33 -13.28 -5.45 -2.64
N MET A 34 -12.97 -4.41 -1.85
CA MET A 34 -11.60 -3.97 -1.64
C MET A 34 -10.79 -5.04 -0.92
N LEU A 35 -9.52 -5.18 -1.29
CA LEU A 35 -8.58 -6.04 -0.57
C LEU A 35 -8.18 -5.38 0.75
N ASN A 36 -7.93 -6.18 1.77
CA ASN A 36 -7.19 -5.70 2.94
C ASN A 36 -5.67 -5.77 2.66
N GLN A 37 -4.86 -5.20 3.56
CA GLN A 37 -3.41 -5.16 3.36
C GLN A 37 -2.79 -6.56 3.27
N LYS A 38 -3.20 -7.50 4.12
CA LYS A 38 -2.68 -8.87 4.11
C LYS A 38 -3.01 -9.59 2.79
N GLU A 39 -4.25 -9.46 2.31
CA GLU A 39 -4.66 -10.01 1.02
C GLU A 39 -3.84 -9.41 -0.13
N TYR A 40 -3.61 -8.11 -0.10
CA TYR A 40 -2.81 -7.40 -1.10
C TYR A 40 -1.35 -7.84 -1.09
N GLU A 41 -0.72 -7.93 0.08
CA GLU A 41 0.67 -8.37 0.25
C GLU A 41 0.88 -9.82 -0.19
N LEU A 42 -0.10 -10.70 0.04
CA LEU A 42 -0.02 -12.10 -0.38
C LEU A 42 -0.20 -12.30 -1.90
N LEU A 43 -0.79 -11.32 -2.58
CA LEU A 43 -0.84 -11.30 -4.05
C LEU A 43 0.46 -10.77 -4.67
N GLN A 44 1.33 -10.13 -3.87
CA GLN A 44 2.65 -9.71 -4.33
C GLN A 44 3.58 -10.92 -4.33
N THR A 45 4.05 -11.27 -5.51
CA THR A 45 5.07 -12.31 -5.69
C THR A 45 6.47 -11.69 -5.63
N ALA A 46 7.51 -12.51 -5.40
CA ALA A 46 8.90 -12.05 -5.35
C ALA A 46 9.34 -11.30 -6.64
N VAL A 47 8.70 -11.60 -7.76
CA VAL A 47 8.83 -10.85 -9.02
C VAL A 47 7.47 -10.67 -9.67
N ASP A 48 7.26 -9.55 -10.37
CA ASP A 48 6.03 -9.33 -11.13
C ASP A 48 6.12 -9.88 -12.56
N PRO A 49 5.41 -10.97 -12.90
CA PRO A 49 5.49 -11.56 -14.22
C PRO A 49 4.95 -10.65 -15.33
N LEU A 50 4.07 -9.66 -15.02
CA LEU A 50 3.52 -8.75 -16.03
C LEU A 50 4.57 -7.77 -16.56
N SER A 51 5.57 -7.41 -15.75
CA SER A 51 6.65 -6.51 -16.14
C SER A 51 7.80 -7.23 -16.84
N LEU A 52 7.89 -8.56 -16.75
CA LEU A 52 8.95 -9.36 -17.38
C LEU A 52 9.16 -9.04 -18.87
N PRO A 53 8.13 -8.94 -19.74
CA PRO A 53 8.32 -8.59 -21.15
C PRO A 53 8.94 -7.22 -21.38
N MET A 54 8.82 -6.30 -20.43
CA MET A 54 9.34 -4.93 -20.55
C MET A 54 10.84 -4.81 -20.29
N LEU A 55 11.49 -5.86 -19.75
CA LEU A 55 12.94 -5.93 -19.57
C LEU A 55 13.66 -6.05 -20.91
N PHE A 56 12.98 -6.52 -21.96
CA PHE A 56 13.59 -6.81 -23.24
C PHE A 56 13.70 -5.57 -24.12
N SER A 57 14.83 -5.45 -24.81
CA SER A 57 15.03 -4.39 -25.80
C SER A 57 14.10 -4.60 -27.01
N LYS A 58 13.58 -3.50 -27.55
CA LYS A 58 12.88 -3.50 -28.84
C LYS A 58 13.83 -3.63 -30.04
N LYS A 59 15.14 -3.57 -29.80
CA LYS A 59 16.18 -3.68 -30.84
C LYS A 59 16.49 -5.14 -31.13
N LYS A 60 16.90 -5.43 -32.38
CA LYS A 60 17.41 -6.75 -32.75
C LYS A 60 18.69 -7.04 -31.93
N ALA A 61 18.83 -8.28 -31.48
CA ALA A 61 19.97 -8.75 -30.73
C ALA A 61 20.60 -9.95 -31.44
N SER A 62 21.92 -10.02 -31.44
CA SER A 62 22.71 -11.16 -31.94
C SER A 62 23.05 -12.13 -30.80
N ILE A 63 23.28 -13.41 -31.12
CA ILE A 63 23.74 -14.38 -30.12
C ILE A 63 25.05 -13.91 -29.50
N GLY A 64 25.14 -13.98 -28.16
CA GLY A 64 26.26 -13.46 -27.39
C GLY A 64 26.11 -11.99 -26.98
N GLN A 65 25.26 -11.23 -27.63
CA GLN A 65 25.06 -9.82 -27.31
C GLN A 65 24.50 -9.64 -25.90
N LYS A 66 25.06 -8.66 -25.18
CA LYS A 66 24.62 -8.24 -23.84
C LYS A 66 23.97 -6.88 -23.91
N TRP A 67 22.99 -6.64 -23.02
CA TRP A 67 22.35 -5.33 -22.83
C TRP A 67 21.90 -5.16 -21.38
N GLU A 68 21.63 -3.93 -21.01
CA GLU A 68 21.04 -3.58 -19.72
C GLU A 68 19.51 -3.52 -19.84
N PRO A 69 18.75 -4.03 -18.85
CA PRO A 69 17.31 -3.85 -18.81
C PRO A 69 16.96 -2.38 -18.55
N ASN A 70 15.74 -1.99 -18.90
CA ASN A 70 15.19 -0.71 -18.49
C ASN A 70 15.03 -0.70 -16.94
N LEU A 71 15.57 0.34 -16.27
CA LEU A 71 15.58 0.43 -14.79
C LEU A 71 14.19 0.45 -14.18
N ASP A 72 13.25 1.18 -14.78
CA ASP A 72 11.85 1.22 -14.28
C ASP A 72 11.18 -0.15 -14.42
N ALA A 73 11.45 -0.85 -15.52
CA ALA A 73 10.94 -2.21 -15.73
C ALA A 73 11.55 -3.20 -14.73
N LEU A 74 12.86 -3.08 -14.48
CA LEU A 74 13.57 -3.93 -13.53
C LEU A 74 13.08 -3.68 -12.09
N ALA A 75 12.89 -2.41 -11.70
CA ALA A 75 12.32 -2.07 -10.40
C ALA A 75 10.94 -2.70 -10.20
N LYS A 76 10.06 -2.62 -11.22
CA LYS A 76 8.73 -3.24 -11.14
C LYS A 76 8.78 -4.76 -11.17
N PHE A 77 9.66 -5.32 -11.98
CA PHE A 77 9.87 -6.76 -12.01
C PHE A 77 10.30 -7.32 -10.64
N LEU A 78 11.17 -6.62 -9.93
CA LEU A 78 11.64 -7.00 -8.59
C LEU A 78 10.74 -6.50 -7.45
N ASN A 79 9.61 -5.84 -7.74
CA ASN A 79 8.69 -5.24 -6.75
C ASN A 79 9.37 -4.28 -5.76
N VAL A 80 10.41 -3.56 -6.21
CA VAL A 80 11.10 -2.54 -5.41
C VAL A 80 10.62 -1.15 -5.79
N ASP A 81 10.72 -0.21 -4.84
CA ASP A 81 10.24 1.15 -5.04
C ASP A 81 11.14 1.94 -6.00
N ARG A 82 12.47 1.79 -5.84
CA ARG A 82 13.47 2.47 -6.68
C ARG A 82 14.80 1.70 -6.67
N ILE A 83 15.42 1.55 -7.83
CA ILE A 83 16.78 1.05 -7.95
C ILE A 83 17.77 2.21 -7.68
N ILE A 84 18.74 1.96 -6.80
CA ILE A 84 19.85 2.87 -6.49
C ILE A 84 20.99 2.57 -7.43
N THR A 85 21.43 1.31 -7.46
CA THR A 85 22.49 0.83 -8.36
C THR A 85 22.17 -0.56 -8.89
N THR A 86 22.69 -0.91 -10.07
CA THR A 86 22.56 -2.27 -10.62
C THR A 86 23.67 -2.55 -11.63
N ASP A 87 24.09 -3.80 -11.68
CA ASP A 87 24.95 -4.35 -12.72
C ASP A 87 24.25 -5.47 -13.52
N VAL A 88 22.92 -5.62 -13.39
CA VAL A 88 22.14 -6.64 -14.09
C VAL A 88 22.35 -6.53 -15.60
N LYS A 89 22.74 -7.64 -16.21
CA LYS A 89 22.89 -7.80 -17.66
C LYS A 89 21.96 -8.89 -18.15
N MET A 90 21.47 -8.69 -19.36
CA MET A 90 20.74 -9.67 -20.14
C MET A 90 21.61 -10.08 -21.33
N GLN A 91 21.58 -11.38 -21.71
CA GLN A 91 22.38 -11.90 -22.81
C GLN A 91 21.57 -12.89 -23.64
N LEU A 92 21.46 -12.67 -24.96
CA LEU A 92 20.94 -13.69 -25.88
C LEU A 92 21.95 -14.82 -25.99
N LYS A 93 21.65 -15.98 -25.45
CA LYS A 93 22.57 -17.13 -25.36
C LYS A 93 22.43 -18.08 -26.53
N SER A 94 21.21 -18.41 -26.92
CA SER A 94 20.92 -19.28 -28.05
C SER A 94 19.55 -19.00 -28.66
N VAL A 95 19.38 -19.49 -29.86
CA VAL A 95 18.07 -19.57 -30.55
C VAL A 95 17.93 -21.00 -31.07
N ASP A 96 16.98 -21.75 -30.47
CA ASP A 96 16.75 -23.15 -30.78
C ASP A 96 15.26 -23.39 -30.99
N ASN A 97 14.88 -24.07 -32.06
CA ASN A 97 13.49 -24.42 -32.40
C ASN A 97 12.52 -23.23 -32.32
N GLY A 98 12.93 -22.07 -32.85
CA GLY A 98 12.12 -20.85 -32.86
C GLY A 98 11.99 -20.14 -31.47
N LYS A 99 12.74 -20.61 -30.48
CA LYS A 99 12.77 -19.98 -29.13
C LYS A 99 14.13 -19.36 -28.85
N ALA A 100 14.13 -18.11 -28.44
CA ALA A 100 15.32 -17.40 -27.94
C ALA A 100 15.46 -17.63 -26.45
N ARG A 101 16.66 -18.01 -26.00
CA ARG A 101 17.03 -18.12 -24.59
C ARG A 101 17.86 -16.91 -24.19
N VAL A 102 17.32 -16.12 -23.30
CA VAL A 102 18.00 -14.92 -22.76
C VAL A 102 18.34 -15.17 -21.31
N TYR A 103 19.64 -15.11 -20.99
CA TYR A 103 20.12 -15.16 -19.61
C TYR A 103 20.03 -13.79 -18.97
N VAL A 104 19.72 -13.78 -17.68
CA VAL A 104 19.66 -12.58 -16.83
C VAL A 104 20.51 -12.86 -15.61
N SER A 105 21.43 -11.95 -15.27
CA SER A 105 22.24 -12.07 -14.07
C SER A 105 22.79 -10.72 -13.63
N GLY A 106 22.97 -10.55 -12.31
CA GLY A 106 23.58 -9.38 -11.70
C GLY A 106 22.95 -9.03 -10.34
N GLY A 107 23.47 -7.97 -9.76
CA GLY A 107 23.06 -7.41 -8.48
C GLY A 107 22.24 -6.13 -8.64
N VAL A 108 21.42 -5.86 -7.66
CA VAL A 108 20.60 -4.65 -7.53
C VAL A 108 20.67 -4.18 -6.09
N THR A 109 21.01 -2.92 -5.89
CA THR A 109 20.76 -2.21 -4.63
C THR A 109 19.53 -1.33 -4.84
N ALA A 110 18.52 -1.50 -4.03
CA ALA A 110 17.23 -0.85 -4.22
C ALA A 110 16.61 -0.36 -2.90
N ASN A 111 15.81 0.68 -2.98
CA ASN A 111 14.92 1.02 -1.87
C ASN A 111 13.65 0.18 -1.96
N GLN A 112 13.31 -0.43 -0.83
CA GLN A 112 12.07 -1.16 -0.63
C GLN A 112 11.47 -0.69 0.69
N TYR A 113 10.29 -0.08 0.61
CA TYR A 113 9.72 0.65 1.73
C TYR A 113 10.66 1.76 2.22
N ASP A 114 11.15 1.69 3.46
CA ASP A 114 12.02 2.68 4.11
C ASP A 114 13.47 2.19 4.30
N VAL A 115 13.85 1.07 3.67
CA VAL A 115 15.16 0.47 3.81
C VAL A 115 15.82 0.20 2.46
N THR A 116 17.15 0.05 2.48
CA THR A 116 17.93 -0.36 1.32
C THR A 116 18.11 -1.87 1.33
N SER A 117 17.69 -2.52 0.25
CA SER A 117 17.80 -3.97 0.03
C SER A 117 18.88 -4.28 -1.00
N GLU A 118 19.56 -5.41 -0.81
CA GLU A 118 20.49 -6.00 -1.78
C GLU A 118 19.84 -7.24 -2.39
N ILE A 119 19.72 -7.28 -3.72
CA ILE A 119 19.06 -8.36 -4.45
C ILE A 119 20.01 -8.87 -5.53
N SER A 120 20.31 -10.16 -5.52
CA SER A 120 20.97 -10.84 -6.62
C SER A 120 19.96 -11.56 -7.48
N LEU A 121 20.05 -11.44 -8.80
CA LEU A 121 19.15 -12.06 -9.78
C LEU A 121 19.95 -12.95 -10.72
N ALA A 122 19.51 -14.18 -10.95
CA ALA A 122 20.08 -15.08 -11.92
C ALA A 122 19.03 -16.00 -12.55
N GLY A 123 19.23 -16.35 -13.84
CA GLY A 123 18.38 -17.32 -14.52
C GLY A 123 18.27 -17.06 -16.02
N TYR A 124 17.15 -17.53 -16.59
CA TYR A 124 16.89 -17.34 -18.02
C TYR A 124 15.41 -17.18 -18.32
N VAL A 125 15.15 -16.54 -19.46
CA VAL A 125 13.83 -16.35 -20.03
C VAL A 125 13.80 -16.97 -21.44
N LEU A 126 12.72 -17.68 -21.77
CA LEU A 126 12.45 -18.23 -23.10
C LEU A 126 11.42 -17.34 -23.81
N ILE A 127 11.77 -16.88 -24.99
CA ILE A 127 10.90 -16.05 -25.84
C ILE A 127 10.57 -16.86 -27.10
N ASP A 128 9.32 -16.99 -27.40
CA ASP A 128 8.85 -17.55 -28.67
C ASP A 128 8.97 -16.49 -29.77
N LEU A 129 9.78 -16.77 -30.79
CA LEU A 129 10.07 -15.83 -31.88
C LEU A 129 8.92 -15.71 -32.88
N GLY A 130 8.09 -16.74 -33.00
CA GLY A 130 6.92 -16.74 -33.90
C GLY A 130 5.83 -15.80 -33.36
N THR A 131 5.52 -15.92 -32.05
CA THR A 131 4.51 -15.08 -31.38
C THR A 131 5.10 -13.77 -30.82
N LYS A 132 6.43 -13.69 -30.72
CA LYS A 132 7.18 -12.58 -30.07
C LYS A 132 6.77 -12.37 -28.61
N GLN A 133 6.45 -13.45 -27.91
CA GLN A 133 5.99 -13.40 -26.52
C GLN A 133 6.90 -14.21 -25.61
N VAL A 134 6.95 -13.84 -24.33
CA VAL A 134 7.60 -14.65 -23.32
C VAL A 134 6.82 -15.95 -23.17
N HIS A 135 7.52 -17.08 -23.27
CA HIS A 135 6.96 -18.41 -23.13
C HIS A 135 7.15 -18.96 -21.72
N ALA A 136 8.34 -18.81 -21.15
CA ALA A 136 8.65 -19.25 -19.79
C ALA A 136 9.85 -18.49 -19.22
N ALA A 137 10.00 -18.53 -17.91
CA ALA A 137 11.21 -18.04 -17.22
C ALA A 137 11.52 -18.97 -16.04
N LYS A 138 12.82 -19.18 -15.80
CA LYS A 138 13.35 -19.81 -14.59
C LYS A 138 14.41 -18.91 -14.01
N LEU A 139 14.10 -18.39 -12.84
CA LEU A 139 14.89 -17.37 -12.16
C LEU A 139 15.12 -17.75 -10.70
N SER A 140 16.16 -17.20 -10.10
CA SER A 140 16.37 -17.20 -8.67
C SER A 140 16.76 -15.81 -8.21
N THR A 141 16.29 -15.41 -7.06
CA THR A 141 16.70 -14.21 -6.35
C THR A 141 17.27 -14.58 -4.99
N GLU A 142 18.30 -13.86 -4.58
CA GLU A 142 18.78 -13.80 -3.21
C GLU A 142 18.57 -12.37 -2.74
N GLU A 143 17.90 -12.19 -1.64
CA GLU A 143 17.53 -10.87 -1.11
C GLU A 143 18.00 -10.74 0.33
N LYS A 144 18.63 -9.58 0.64
CA LYS A 144 18.98 -9.16 1.98
C LYS A 144 18.39 -7.77 2.22
N THR A 145 17.39 -7.73 3.06
CA THR A 145 16.68 -6.51 3.46
C THR A 145 16.81 -6.34 4.97
N PRO A 146 17.46 -5.29 5.48
CA PRO A 146 17.55 -5.06 6.92
C PRO A 146 16.18 -4.74 7.53
N PRO A 147 16.00 -4.89 8.85
CA PRO A 147 14.83 -4.39 9.52
C PRO A 147 14.71 -2.87 9.36
N GLY A 148 13.50 -2.40 9.11
CA GLY A 148 13.14 -0.99 9.01
C GLY A 148 11.98 -0.63 9.93
N GLN A 149 11.43 0.57 9.75
CA GLN A 149 10.31 1.02 10.57
C GLN A 149 9.00 0.29 10.28
N ILE A 150 8.87 -0.32 9.08
CA ILE A 150 7.66 -1.03 8.65
C ILE A 150 7.92 -2.44 8.16
N THR A 151 9.17 -2.83 7.96
CA THR A 151 9.56 -4.19 7.56
C THR A 151 10.35 -4.87 8.67
N PRO A 152 10.05 -6.14 8.98
CA PRO A 152 10.86 -6.90 9.94
C PRO A 152 12.25 -7.29 9.39
N GLY A 153 12.52 -6.96 8.12
CA GLY A 153 13.68 -7.43 7.39
C GLY A 153 13.45 -8.80 6.74
N PHE A 154 14.31 -9.14 5.80
CA PHE A 154 14.26 -10.41 5.09
C PHE A 154 15.67 -10.81 4.64
N ASP A 155 16.03 -12.07 4.82
CA ASP A 155 17.23 -12.69 4.25
C ASP A 155 16.83 -14.05 3.71
N GLY A 156 16.88 -14.22 2.41
CA GLY A 156 16.40 -15.45 1.81
C GLY A 156 16.69 -15.58 0.32
N ARG A 157 16.43 -16.80 -0.17
CA ARG A 157 16.53 -17.15 -1.58
C ARG A 157 15.19 -17.63 -2.09
N THR A 158 14.76 -17.10 -3.25
CA THR A 158 13.53 -17.50 -3.92
C THR A 158 13.86 -18.11 -5.29
N ARG A 159 13.25 -19.26 -5.59
CA ARG A 159 13.26 -19.85 -6.93
C ARG A 159 11.91 -19.61 -7.58
N ILE A 160 11.96 -19.15 -8.83
CA ILE A 160 10.78 -18.67 -9.57
C ILE A 160 10.70 -19.40 -10.89
N ASP A 161 9.61 -20.13 -11.08
CA ASP A 161 9.27 -20.77 -12.34
C ASP A 161 7.99 -20.13 -12.89
N ILE A 162 8.08 -19.50 -14.06
CA ILE A 162 6.97 -18.81 -14.73
C ILE A 162 6.71 -19.53 -16.06
N SER A 163 5.44 -19.82 -16.32
CA SER A 163 5.01 -20.30 -17.64
C SER A 163 3.82 -19.45 -18.12
N PHE A 164 3.85 -19.09 -19.41
CA PHE A 164 2.78 -18.35 -20.06
C PHE A 164 2.04 -19.27 -21.04
N THR A 165 0.74 -19.39 -20.86
CA THR A 165 -0.14 -20.07 -21.79
C THR A 165 -0.94 -19.01 -22.55
N HIS A 166 -0.79 -18.98 -23.87
CA HIS A 166 -1.44 -18.02 -24.74
C HIS A 166 -2.67 -18.63 -25.41
N GLY A 167 -3.68 -17.81 -25.73
CA GLY A 167 -4.86 -18.23 -26.49
C GLY A 167 -5.89 -19.05 -25.70
N VAL A 168 -5.83 -19.04 -24.37
CA VAL A 168 -6.84 -19.72 -23.53
C VAL A 168 -8.09 -18.83 -23.45
N ASN A 169 -9.21 -19.35 -23.98
CA ASN A 169 -10.52 -18.71 -23.78
C ASN A 169 -11.02 -19.00 -22.36
N ASN A 170 -10.87 -18.03 -21.48
CA ASN A 170 -11.41 -18.08 -20.13
C ASN A 170 -12.57 -17.08 -19.99
N ILE A 171 -13.73 -17.55 -19.56
CA ILE A 171 -14.93 -16.70 -19.34
C ILE A 171 -14.64 -15.56 -18.38
N ALA A 172 -13.78 -15.78 -17.37
CA ALA A 172 -13.33 -14.74 -16.43
C ALA A 172 -12.51 -13.63 -17.10
N LEU A 173 -11.91 -13.89 -18.27
CA LEU A 173 -11.16 -12.92 -19.07
C LEU A 173 -11.99 -12.38 -20.25
N SER A 174 -13.31 -12.63 -20.28
CA SER A 174 -14.20 -12.09 -21.31
C SER A 174 -14.15 -10.56 -21.31
N ASN A 175 -14.35 -9.95 -22.50
CA ASN A 175 -14.39 -8.50 -22.65
C ASN A 175 -15.40 -7.84 -21.70
N LYS A 176 -16.49 -8.51 -21.36
CA LYS A 176 -17.50 -8.03 -20.39
C LYS A 176 -16.92 -8.03 -18.98
N ALA A 177 -16.32 -9.12 -18.52
CA ALA A 177 -15.73 -9.20 -17.17
C ALA A 177 -14.60 -8.18 -17.00
N LEU A 178 -13.75 -8.01 -18.01
CA LEU A 178 -12.70 -6.98 -18.03
C LEU A 178 -13.28 -5.56 -18.01
N ALA A 179 -14.33 -5.29 -18.80
CA ALA A 179 -14.97 -3.98 -18.82
C ALA A 179 -15.64 -3.64 -17.50
N ASP A 180 -16.29 -4.60 -16.85
CA ASP A 180 -16.92 -4.41 -15.54
C ASP A 180 -15.87 -4.16 -14.44
N ALA A 181 -14.77 -4.89 -14.46
CA ALA A 181 -13.64 -4.67 -13.58
C ALA A 181 -12.97 -3.32 -13.81
N MET A 182 -12.85 -2.86 -15.04
CA MET A 182 -12.28 -1.56 -15.38
C MET A 182 -13.18 -0.38 -14.97
N ARG A 183 -14.50 -0.54 -14.97
CA ARG A 183 -15.45 0.48 -14.50
C ARG A 183 -15.42 0.63 -12.96
N SER A 184 -15.26 -0.43 -12.24
CA SER A 184 -15.14 -0.42 -10.77
C SER A 184 -13.76 0.06 -10.27
N SER A 185 -12.82 0.33 -11.19
CA SER A 185 -11.38 0.35 -10.94
C SER A 185 -10.86 1.42 -9.97
N LYS A 186 -11.52 2.58 -9.82
CA LYS A 186 -10.96 3.63 -8.93
C LYS A 186 -11.12 3.32 -7.45
N VAL A 187 -12.23 2.70 -7.06
CA VAL A 187 -12.48 2.28 -5.67
C VAL A 187 -11.84 0.91 -5.41
N ALA A 188 -11.87 0.03 -6.40
CA ALA A 188 -11.33 -1.32 -6.30
C ALA A 188 -9.80 -1.40 -6.22
N GLN A 189 -9.08 -0.31 -6.53
CA GLN A 189 -7.62 -0.20 -6.39
C GLN A 189 -7.17 0.20 -4.99
N ARG A 190 -8.11 0.40 -4.08
CA ARG A 190 -7.83 0.76 -2.69
C ARG A 190 -7.83 -0.46 -1.81
N LEU A 191 -7.10 -0.32 -0.72
CA LEU A 191 -7.17 -1.25 0.38
C LEU A 191 -8.21 -0.77 1.39
N LYS A 192 -8.73 -1.70 2.17
CA LYS A 192 -9.59 -1.39 3.31
C LYS A 192 -8.98 -1.89 4.61
N TYR A 193 -9.27 -1.17 5.67
CA TYR A 193 -9.15 -1.61 7.04
C TYR A 193 -10.52 -1.48 7.71
N ASP A 194 -11.10 -2.59 8.10
CA ASP A 194 -12.35 -2.67 8.83
C ASP A 194 -12.03 -2.92 10.31
N SER A 195 -12.45 -2.00 11.18
CA SER A 195 -12.39 -2.20 12.62
C SER A 195 -13.73 -2.77 13.10
N ASP A 196 -13.76 -4.07 13.41
CA ASP A 196 -14.98 -4.75 13.86
C ASP A 196 -15.52 -4.17 15.17
N ARG A 197 -14.64 -3.82 16.11
CA ARG A 197 -15.03 -3.24 17.38
C ARG A 197 -15.37 -1.75 17.29
N GLY A 198 -14.60 -1.02 16.48
CA GLY A 198 -14.82 0.42 16.25
C GLY A 198 -15.98 0.69 15.30
N ASN A 199 -16.44 -0.32 14.55
CA ASN A 199 -17.48 -0.18 13.52
C ASN A 199 -17.18 0.95 12.54
N TYR A 200 -15.95 0.97 12.02
CA TYR A 200 -15.53 1.92 10.99
C TYR A 200 -14.69 1.26 9.92
N ARG A 201 -14.65 1.88 8.75
CA ARG A 201 -13.79 1.51 7.63
C ARG A 201 -12.90 2.67 7.24
N ILE A 202 -11.63 2.36 7.00
CA ILE A 202 -10.67 3.25 6.35
C ILE A 202 -10.37 2.66 4.98
N SER A 203 -10.69 3.42 3.91
CA SER A 203 -10.31 3.07 2.54
C SER A 203 -9.08 3.90 2.14
N TYR A 204 -8.00 3.25 1.69
CA TYR A 204 -6.72 3.92 1.52
C TYR A 204 -5.93 3.44 0.30
N ASP A 205 -5.06 4.31 -0.20
CA ASP A 205 -4.09 4.01 -1.27
C ASP A 205 -3.07 2.98 -0.74
N PRO A 206 -2.63 1.98 -1.53
CA PRO A 206 -1.63 0.97 -1.12
C PRO A 206 -0.29 1.54 -0.63
N ARG A 207 0.01 2.82 -0.89
CA ARG A 207 1.18 3.50 -0.32
C ARG A 207 1.05 3.79 1.17
N TRP A 208 -0.17 3.84 1.72
CA TRP A 208 -0.38 3.77 3.14
C TRP A 208 -0.17 2.34 3.62
N LYS A 209 0.62 2.17 4.67
CA LYS A 209 0.86 0.89 5.34
C LYS A 209 0.24 0.93 6.73
N LEU A 210 -0.68 0.01 6.99
CA LEU A 210 -1.24 -0.18 8.33
C LEU A 210 -0.20 -0.90 9.19
N ILE A 211 0.36 -0.19 10.18
CA ILE A 211 1.41 -0.71 11.07
C ILE A 211 0.79 -1.39 12.28
N ALA A 212 -0.24 -0.76 12.83
CA ALA A 212 -1.01 -1.29 13.94
C ALA A 212 -2.49 -0.95 13.76
N GLY A 213 -3.36 -1.87 14.12
CA GLY A 213 -4.80 -1.67 14.08
C GLY A 213 -5.45 -2.40 15.25
N GLU A 214 -5.93 -1.63 16.21
CA GLU A 214 -6.71 -2.10 17.34
C GLU A 214 -8.16 -1.61 17.22
N SER A 215 -8.99 -1.90 18.21
CA SER A 215 -10.42 -1.58 18.14
C SER A 215 -10.71 -0.09 17.97
N ASP A 216 -9.92 0.76 18.61
CA ASP A 216 -10.14 2.21 18.72
C ASP A 216 -8.98 3.04 18.18
N THR A 217 -7.88 2.39 17.81
CA THR A 217 -6.68 3.06 17.32
C THR A 217 -6.11 2.35 16.10
N ALA A 218 -5.66 3.12 15.10
CA ALA A 218 -4.88 2.60 13.99
C ALA A 218 -3.68 3.53 13.71
N ILE A 219 -2.55 2.95 13.35
CA ILE A 219 -1.34 3.68 12.94
C ILE A 219 -1.03 3.30 11.50
N MET A 220 -0.93 4.31 10.66
CA MET A 220 -0.63 4.15 9.24
C MET A 220 0.58 5.00 8.86
N ARG A 221 1.42 4.49 7.95
CA ARG A 221 2.57 5.19 7.41
C ARG A 221 2.46 5.34 5.90
N PHE A 222 2.71 6.53 5.40
CA PHE A 222 2.68 6.84 3.97
C PHE A 222 4.07 6.77 3.39
N ILE A 223 4.27 5.86 2.43
CA ILE A 223 5.54 5.63 1.78
C ILE A 223 5.37 5.88 0.29
N ASP A 224 6.21 6.73 -0.25
CA ASP A 224 6.24 7.02 -1.68
C ASP A 224 7.68 6.97 -2.19
N LYS A 225 7.93 6.11 -3.17
CA LYS A 225 9.25 5.89 -3.78
C LYS A 225 10.35 5.47 -2.77
N GLY A 226 9.99 4.67 -1.78
CA GLY A 226 10.93 4.19 -0.76
C GLY A 226 11.27 5.23 0.31
N GLU A 227 10.47 6.29 0.46
CA GLU A 227 10.62 7.31 1.48
C GLU A 227 9.40 7.33 2.40
N LEU A 228 9.61 7.30 3.70
CA LEU A 228 8.56 7.53 4.69
C LEU A 228 8.26 9.03 4.73
N LEU A 229 7.07 9.42 4.28
CA LEU A 229 6.69 10.83 4.16
C LEU A 229 5.76 11.31 5.27
N SER A 230 4.96 10.43 5.86
CA SER A 230 4.02 10.80 6.90
C SER A 230 3.61 9.59 7.73
N GLN A 231 3.32 9.84 8.99
CA GLN A 231 2.58 8.93 9.85
C GLN A 231 1.19 9.51 10.12
N CYS A 232 0.18 8.66 10.12
CA CYS A 232 -1.18 8.99 10.50
C CYS A 232 -1.58 8.14 11.70
N THR A 233 -1.92 8.77 12.80
CA THR A 233 -2.53 8.12 13.96
C THR A 233 -4.02 8.37 13.93
N VAL A 234 -4.81 7.32 13.97
CA VAL A 234 -6.27 7.34 13.94
C VAL A 234 -6.77 6.91 15.31
N VAL A 235 -7.62 7.72 15.94
CA VAL A 235 -8.13 7.43 17.28
C VAL A 235 -9.63 7.65 17.32
N MET A 236 -10.35 6.63 17.78
CA MET A 236 -11.78 6.73 18.07
C MET A 236 -11.99 7.43 19.40
N LEU A 237 -12.75 8.51 19.39
CA LEU A 237 -13.06 9.27 20.59
C LEU A 237 -14.36 8.76 21.24
N PRO A 238 -14.56 9.02 22.55
CA PRO A 238 -15.83 8.79 23.20
C PRO A 238 -16.97 9.48 22.47
N ARG A 239 -18.16 8.87 22.44
CA ARG A 239 -19.31 9.47 21.79
C ARG A 239 -19.67 10.82 22.41
N ARG A 240 -19.99 11.77 21.55
CA ARG A 240 -20.56 13.07 21.96
C ARG A 240 -22.08 12.97 22.02
N ALA A 241 -22.69 13.83 22.87
CA ALA A 241 -24.11 14.01 22.87
C ALA A 241 -24.60 14.56 21.52
N VAL A 242 -25.65 13.96 20.97
CA VAL A 242 -26.15 14.31 19.63
C VAL A 242 -26.55 15.79 19.51
N ASN A 243 -26.97 16.40 20.61
CA ASN A 243 -27.42 17.79 20.67
C ASN A 243 -26.28 18.82 20.86
N GLU A 244 -25.03 18.37 20.96
CA GLU A 244 -23.86 19.24 21.18
C GLU A 244 -22.79 18.98 20.11
N PRO A 245 -23.02 19.33 18.83
CA PRO A 245 -22.01 19.14 17.80
C PRO A 245 -20.78 19.99 18.08
N LEU A 246 -19.60 19.45 17.79
CA LEU A 246 -18.37 20.21 17.92
C LEU A 246 -18.34 21.31 16.87
N GLU A 247 -18.08 22.55 17.32
CA GLU A 247 -17.86 23.70 16.43
C GLU A 247 -16.38 23.87 16.10
N LEU A 248 -16.09 24.38 14.90
CA LEU A 248 -14.71 24.63 14.46
C LEU A 248 -13.94 25.56 15.43
N SER A 249 -14.62 26.59 15.94
CA SER A 249 -14.05 27.55 16.90
C SER A 249 -13.61 26.86 18.21
N LYS A 250 -14.41 25.90 18.69
CA LYS A 250 -14.10 25.11 19.88
C LYS A 250 -12.96 24.13 19.59
N TYR A 251 -13.05 23.40 18.48
CA TYR A 251 -11.98 22.47 18.08
C TYR A 251 -10.64 23.17 17.90
N LYS A 252 -10.63 24.33 17.23
CA LYS A 252 -9.41 25.16 17.10
C LYS A 252 -8.80 25.53 18.45
N ARG A 253 -9.63 25.91 19.42
CA ARG A 253 -9.16 26.25 20.79
C ARG A 253 -8.63 25.02 21.54
N GLU A 254 -9.25 23.86 21.37
CA GLU A 254 -8.78 22.60 21.98
C GLU A 254 -7.39 22.23 21.46
N ILE A 255 -7.18 22.31 20.13
CA ILE A 255 -5.86 22.04 19.53
C ILE A 255 -4.86 23.11 19.97
N ALA A 256 -5.20 24.41 19.96
CA ALA A 256 -4.31 25.47 20.43
C ALA A 256 -3.83 25.22 21.84
N LYS A 257 -4.71 24.88 22.79
CA LYS A 257 -4.34 24.54 24.16
C LYS A 257 -3.44 23.31 24.29
N MET A 258 -3.61 22.34 23.40
CA MET A 258 -2.78 21.13 23.37
C MET A 258 -1.34 21.47 22.95
N VAL A 259 -1.17 22.35 21.97
CA VAL A 259 0.12 22.74 21.42
C VAL A 259 0.77 23.93 22.15
N GLU A 260 0.03 24.68 22.99
CA GLU A 260 0.59 25.79 23.85
C GLU A 260 1.73 25.34 24.77
N LYS A 261 1.86 24.05 25.04
CA LYS A 261 2.96 23.47 25.82
C LYS A 261 4.27 23.40 25.04
N ASP A 262 4.17 23.46 23.72
CA ASP A 262 5.28 23.47 22.78
C ASP A 262 5.47 24.92 22.30
N THR A 263 6.51 25.58 22.76
CA THR A 263 6.76 27.02 22.54
C THR A 263 7.00 27.40 21.08
N GLU A 264 7.29 26.41 20.21
CA GLU A 264 7.60 26.60 18.78
C GLU A 264 6.41 26.28 17.90
N ALA A 265 5.37 25.65 18.43
CA ALA A 265 4.20 25.25 17.64
C ALA A 265 3.25 26.43 17.35
N LYS A 266 2.90 26.60 16.07
CA LYS A 266 2.02 27.68 15.57
C LYS A 266 0.85 27.10 14.78
N LEU A 267 -0.36 27.54 15.12
CA LEU A 267 -1.56 27.19 14.36
C LEU A 267 -1.62 28.03 13.09
N ILE A 268 -1.62 27.37 11.94
CA ILE A 268 -1.57 28.00 10.61
C ILE A 268 -2.96 28.16 10.02
N LYS A 269 -3.79 27.10 10.07
CA LYS A 269 -5.06 27.08 9.34
C LYS A 269 -6.06 26.18 10.04
N ALA A 270 -7.34 26.56 9.95
CA ALA A 270 -8.45 25.72 10.39
C ALA A 270 -9.56 25.75 9.32
N ASN A 271 -10.13 24.59 8.99
CA ASN A 271 -11.18 24.45 7.98
C ASN A 271 -12.26 23.50 8.46
N GLN A 272 -13.45 23.66 7.88
CA GLN A 272 -14.54 22.71 7.97
C GLN A 272 -14.93 22.23 6.59
N MET A 273 -15.21 20.95 6.44
CA MET A 273 -15.60 20.34 5.18
C MET A 273 -16.62 19.23 5.41
N LYS A 274 -17.22 18.75 4.33
CA LYS A 274 -18.02 17.53 4.31
C LYS A 274 -17.27 16.50 3.50
N THR A 275 -17.11 15.29 4.05
CA THR A 275 -16.46 14.17 3.36
C THR A 275 -17.34 13.66 2.21
N LYS A 276 -16.77 12.86 1.31
CA LYS A 276 -17.54 12.19 0.25
C LYS A 276 -18.58 11.21 0.82
N THR A 277 -18.33 10.67 2.00
CA THR A 277 -19.27 9.79 2.73
C THR A 277 -20.35 10.56 3.48
N GLY A 278 -20.33 11.90 3.40
CA GLY A 278 -21.35 12.78 3.98
C GLY A 278 -21.12 13.16 5.44
N LEU A 279 -19.98 12.78 6.03
CA LEU A 279 -19.62 13.13 7.41
C LEU A 279 -19.12 14.58 7.50
N LYS A 280 -19.37 15.21 8.65
CA LYS A 280 -18.78 16.51 8.99
C LYS A 280 -17.31 16.28 9.38
N ALA A 281 -16.40 17.01 8.77
CA ALA A 281 -14.98 16.96 9.10
C ALA A 281 -14.45 18.38 9.35
N MET A 282 -13.59 18.51 10.34
CA MET A 282 -12.85 19.73 10.65
C MET A 282 -11.37 19.42 10.62
N SER A 283 -10.57 20.37 10.17
CA SER A 283 -9.11 20.25 10.17
C SER A 283 -8.44 21.45 10.79
N VAL A 284 -7.34 21.21 11.50
CA VAL A 284 -6.44 22.23 12.05
C VAL A 284 -5.03 21.85 11.65
N VAL A 285 -4.30 22.78 11.07
CA VAL A 285 -2.89 22.62 10.69
C VAL A 285 -2.04 23.41 11.67
N VAL A 286 -1.08 22.73 12.25
CA VAL A 286 -0.08 23.28 13.16
C VAL A 286 1.29 23.03 12.55
N THR A 287 2.17 24.02 12.60
CA THR A 287 3.60 23.89 12.27
C THR A 287 4.44 24.06 13.50
N GLY A 288 5.60 23.42 13.55
CA GLY A 288 6.57 23.51 14.65
C GLY A 288 7.84 22.74 14.29
N GLU A 289 8.62 22.43 15.30
CA GLU A 289 9.85 21.65 15.14
C GLU A 289 9.78 20.37 15.98
N GLU A 290 10.30 19.28 15.44
CA GLU A 290 10.50 18.03 16.15
C GLU A 290 11.95 17.57 15.89
N GLU A 291 12.75 17.44 16.95
CA GLU A 291 14.18 17.11 16.87
C GLU A 291 14.99 18.04 15.93
N GLY A 292 14.63 19.34 15.87
CA GLY A 292 15.28 20.35 15.04
C GLY A 292 14.84 20.33 13.56
N LEU A 293 13.82 19.55 13.22
CA LEU A 293 13.27 19.47 11.85
C LEU A 293 11.91 20.16 11.81
N PRO A 294 11.66 21.04 10.80
CA PRO A 294 10.33 21.62 10.59
C PRO A 294 9.30 20.56 10.26
N VAL A 295 8.24 20.49 11.06
CA VAL A 295 7.15 19.53 10.90
C VAL A 295 5.78 20.22 10.86
N ASN A 296 4.87 19.57 10.17
CA ASN A 296 3.45 19.93 10.18
C ASN A 296 2.66 18.79 10.83
N TRP A 297 1.77 19.17 11.74
CA TRP A 297 0.72 18.30 12.26
C TRP A 297 -0.61 18.73 11.69
N ILE A 298 -1.33 17.78 11.04
CA ILE A 298 -2.65 18.04 10.52
C ILE A 298 -3.65 17.22 11.32
N TYR A 299 -4.42 17.88 12.15
CA TYR A 299 -5.45 17.30 12.98
C TYR A 299 -6.77 17.32 12.24
N TYR A 300 -7.37 16.16 11.99
CA TYR A 300 -8.74 16.05 11.49
C TYR A 300 -9.63 15.49 12.59
N HIS A 301 -10.81 16.07 12.72
CA HIS A 301 -11.88 15.55 13.54
C HIS A 301 -13.08 15.24 12.63
N ILE A 302 -13.59 14.02 12.69
CA ILE A 302 -14.75 13.56 11.92
C ILE A 302 -15.85 13.18 12.90
N GLU A 303 -17.08 13.64 12.64
CA GLU A 303 -18.23 13.41 13.47
C GLU A 303 -19.40 12.85 12.65
N ALA A 304 -20.03 11.78 13.15
CA ALA A 304 -21.26 11.23 12.64
C ALA A 304 -22.49 11.81 13.36
N LYS A 305 -23.64 11.78 12.71
CA LYS A 305 -24.91 12.24 13.28
C LYS A 305 -25.33 11.52 14.57
N ASP A 306 -24.84 10.30 14.79
CA ASP A 306 -25.11 9.48 15.98
C ASP A 306 -24.13 9.73 17.12
N GLY A 307 -23.30 10.76 17.02
CA GLY A 307 -22.30 11.19 18.01
C GLY A 307 -20.99 10.39 18.01
N ARG A 308 -20.80 9.42 17.07
CA ARG A 308 -19.48 8.79 16.91
C ARG A 308 -18.49 9.82 16.40
N GLN A 309 -17.25 9.74 16.92
CA GLN A 309 -16.20 10.67 16.60
C GLN A 309 -14.89 9.94 16.30
N MET A 310 -14.14 10.46 15.35
CA MET A 310 -12.81 9.97 14.99
C MET A 310 -11.85 11.11 14.79
N THR A 311 -10.65 10.96 15.31
CA THR A 311 -9.54 11.90 15.08
C THR A 311 -8.46 11.22 14.24
N PHE A 312 -7.92 11.96 13.28
CA PHE A 312 -6.76 11.60 12.48
C PHE A 312 -5.68 12.65 12.71
N VAL A 313 -4.50 12.23 13.08
CA VAL A 313 -3.34 13.11 13.25
C VAL A 313 -2.26 12.70 12.27
N PHE A 314 -2.01 13.54 11.27
CA PHE A 314 -0.91 13.35 10.34
C PHE A 314 0.30 14.13 10.80
N THR A 315 1.44 13.45 10.92
CA THR A 315 2.75 14.05 11.17
C THR A 315 3.59 13.92 9.90
N LEU A 316 4.15 15.02 9.42
CA LEU A 316 4.95 15.04 8.19
C LEU A 316 5.95 16.19 8.23
N ALA A 317 7.12 16.01 7.61
CA ALA A 317 8.05 17.12 7.42
C ALA A 317 7.44 18.18 6.50
N GLU A 318 7.70 19.46 6.75
CA GLU A 318 7.16 20.57 5.96
C GLU A 318 7.55 20.44 4.48
N SER A 319 8.77 20.04 4.18
CA SER A 319 9.33 19.89 2.84
C SER A 319 8.60 18.87 1.94
N VAL A 320 7.82 17.95 2.51
CA VAL A 320 7.08 16.92 1.77
C VAL A 320 5.57 17.11 1.79
N ALA A 321 5.08 18.24 2.34
CA ALA A 321 3.65 18.49 2.53
C ALA A 321 2.84 18.35 1.22
N ASP A 322 3.32 18.88 0.11
CA ASP A 322 2.64 18.81 -1.19
C ASP A 322 2.47 17.37 -1.71
N ARG A 323 3.38 16.47 -1.35
CA ARG A 323 3.32 15.05 -1.72
C ARG A 323 2.30 14.26 -0.88
N VAL A 324 2.02 14.71 0.34
CA VAL A 324 1.20 13.99 1.33
C VAL A 324 -0.24 14.49 1.38
N VAL A 325 -0.48 15.81 1.27
CA VAL A 325 -1.80 16.41 1.46
C VAL A 325 -2.90 15.78 0.60
N GLY A 326 -2.59 15.44 -0.66
CA GLY A 326 -3.53 14.75 -1.53
C GLY A 326 -3.95 13.37 -1.01
N ALA A 327 -2.99 12.58 -0.51
CA ALA A 327 -3.22 11.25 0.03
C ALA A 327 -3.94 11.31 1.39
N ALA A 328 -3.60 12.28 2.24
CA ALA A 328 -4.28 12.52 3.51
C ALA A 328 -5.75 12.91 3.29
N ASN A 329 -6.02 13.88 2.40
CA ASN A 329 -7.38 14.28 2.05
C ASN A 329 -8.20 13.11 1.48
N GLN A 330 -7.59 12.22 0.71
CA GLN A 330 -8.25 11.04 0.18
C GLN A 330 -8.69 10.11 1.31
N LEU A 331 -7.81 9.83 2.26
CA LEU A 331 -8.09 8.96 3.40
C LEU A 331 -9.27 9.49 4.23
N ILE A 332 -9.29 10.80 4.50
CA ILE A 332 -10.38 11.47 5.21
C ILE A 332 -11.70 11.43 4.43
N ASN A 333 -11.65 11.69 3.13
CA ASN A 333 -12.86 11.73 2.29
C ASN A 333 -13.55 10.38 2.13
N GLU A 334 -12.83 9.29 2.33
CA GLU A 334 -13.31 7.92 2.11
C GLU A 334 -13.48 7.13 3.39
N PHE A 335 -13.21 7.77 4.52
CA PHE A 335 -13.55 7.22 5.84
C PHE A 335 -15.07 7.08 6.01
N GLU A 336 -15.51 5.97 6.60
CA GLU A 336 -16.92 5.75 6.91
C GLU A 336 -17.10 5.04 8.26
N PHE A 337 -18.14 5.42 8.99
CA PHE A 337 -18.63 4.62 10.09
C PHE A 337 -19.54 3.53 9.54
N LEU A 338 -19.24 2.27 9.84
CA LEU A 338 -20.06 1.12 9.46
C LEU A 338 -21.28 1.01 10.39
N GLY A 339 -22.44 0.71 9.84
CA GLY A 339 -23.68 0.37 10.55
C GLY A 339 -23.96 1.11 11.87
N THR A 340 -25.11 0.81 12.49
CA THR A 340 -25.31 1.17 13.89
C THR A 340 -24.64 0.10 14.75
N PRO A 341 -23.68 0.43 15.65
CA PRO A 341 -23.06 -0.59 16.48
C PRO A 341 -24.14 -1.36 17.22
N ALA A 342 -24.09 -2.69 17.10
CA ALA A 342 -24.94 -3.54 17.94
C ALA A 342 -24.76 -3.08 19.39
N LYS A 343 -25.85 -2.90 20.13
CA LYS A 343 -25.78 -2.56 21.56
C LYS A 343 -24.83 -3.56 22.22
N VAL A 344 -23.65 -3.09 22.61
CA VAL A 344 -22.70 -3.91 23.39
C VAL A 344 -23.45 -4.29 24.65
N ALA A 345 -23.90 -5.53 24.72
CA ALA A 345 -24.48 -6.08 25.93
C ALA A 345 -23.40 -5.95 27.02
N LYS A 346 -23.65 -5.12 28.03
CA LYS A 346 -22.82 -5.02 29.22
C LYS A 346 -22.70 -6.42 29.80
N LYS A 347 -21.67 -7.17 29.46
CA LYS A 347 -21.25 -8.33 30.23
C LYS A 347 -20.87 -7.80 31.63
N ARG A 348 -21.80 -7.90 32.58
CA ARG A 348 -21.48 -7.77 33.98
C ARG A 348 -20.42 -8.82 34.30
N SER A 349 -19.20 -8.39 34.49
CA SER A 349 -18.15 -9.21 35.08
C SER A 349 -18.44 -9.32 36.58
N SER A 350 -19.22 -10.33 36.97
CA SER A 350 -19.23 -10.80 38.33
C SER A 350 -18.09 -11.78 38.54
N ASN A 351 -16.86 -11.29 38.60
CA ASN A 351 -15.75 -12.03 39.16
C ASN A 351 -15.52 -11.53 40.58
N THR A 352 -16.27 -12.05 41.52
CA THR A 352 -15.91 -12.09 42.93
C THR A 352 -14.79 -13.11 43.12
N TYR A 353 -13.57 -12.62 43.17
CA TYR A 353 -12.42 -13.41 43.59
C TYR A 353 -12.59 -13.72 45.09
N LYS A 354 -12.90 -14.96 45.45
CA LYS A 354 -12.78 -15.46 46.84
C LYS A 354 -11.34 -15.88 47.05
N ALA A 355 -10.62 -15.21 47.94
CA ALA A 355 -9.30 -15.62 48.41
C ALA A 355 -9.43 -16.94 49.18
N PRO A 356 -8.48 -17.85 49.03
CA PRO A 356 -8.41 -19.06 49.87
C PRO A 356 -7.92 -18.69 51.27
N LYS A 357 -8.49 -19.39 52.27
CA LYS A 357 -8.10 -19.35 53.67
C LYS A 357 -6.76 -20.04 53.87
#